data_9cf9226bbb4a956cd6e93f1ccab40392
#
_entry.id   9cf9226bbb4a956cd6e93f1ccab40392
#
_cell.length_a   1.000
_cell.length_b   1.000
_cell.length_c   1.000
_cell.angle_alpha   90.00
_cell.angle_beta   90.00
_cell.angle_gamma   90.00
#
_symmetry.space_group_name_H-M   'P 1'
#
loop_
_entity.id
_entity.type
_entity.pdbx_description
1 polymer ?
#
loop_
_entity_poly.entity_id
_entity_poly.type
_entity_poly.pdbx_seq_one_letter_code
_entity_poly.pdbx_strand_id
1 'polypeptide(L)'
;MFHLVEEFENKVADFFGSPYAVATDSCTHAIELCLRLRKHLVFTIPKRTYLSIPMTAIKLGAAWGWTDDEWQEYYFLGNTSIVDAATMWREKSYIPNTFMCLSFQFKKHLA
;
A
#
# COMPACT_ATOMS: atom_id res chain seq x y z
N MET A 1 -2.00 20.74 -15.73
CA MET A 1 -1.66 19.32 -15.47
C MET A 1 -1.72 18.96 -13.99
N PHE A 2 -1.11 19.77 -13.11
CA PHE A 2 -1.12 19.45 -11.68
C PHE A 2 -2.52 19.44 -11.08
N HIS A 3 -3.42 20.26 -11.56
CA HIS A 3 -4.79 20.25 -11.05
C HIS A 3 -5.56 18.98 -11.39
N LEU A 4 -5.19 18.27 -12.47
CA LEU A 4 -5.80 16.97 -12.79
C LEU A 4 -5.35 15.90 -11.79
N VAL A 5 -4.09 15.94 -11.37
CA VAL A 5 -3.59 15.03 -10.35
C VAL A 5 -4.26 15.32 -9.01
N GLU A 6 -4.37 16.59 -8.62
CA GLU A 6 -5.07 16.97 -7.39
C GLU A 6 -6.53 16.54 -7.42
N GLU A 7 -7.21 16.70 -8.55
CA GLU A 7 -8.59 16.29 -8.70
C GLU A 7 -8.72 14.77 -8.54
N PHE A 8 -7.81 14.01 -9.15
CA PHE A 8 -7.78 12.56 -8.99
C PHE A 8 -7.55 12.17 -7.54
N GLU A 9 -6.55 12.78 -6.89
CA GLU A 9 -6.25 12.50 -5.48
C GLU A 9 -7.45 12.78 -4.59
N ASN A 10 -8.14 13.90 -4.81
CA ASN A 10 -9.32 14.25 -4.03
C ASN A 10 -10.46 13.25 -4.21
N LYS A 11 -10.67 12.79 -5.44
CA LYS A 11 -11.70 11.78 -5.72
C LYS A 11 -11.37 10.43 -5.07
N VAL A 12 -10.10 10.05 -5.09
CA VAL A 12 -9.67 8.82 -4.43
C VAL A 12 -9.87 8.93 -2.92
N ALA A 13 -9.46 10.04 -2.32
CA ALA A 13 -9.65 10.27 -0.89
C ALA A 13 -11.13 10.20 -0.51
N ASP A 14 -12.00 10.82 -1.30
CA ASP A 14 -13.44 10.79 -1.05
C ASP A 14 -14.01 9.39 -1.16
N PHE A 15 -13.60 8.65 -2.19
CA PHE A 15 -14.09 7.29 -2.39
C PHE A 15 -13.74 6.39 -1.23
N PHE A 16 -12.48 6.40 -0.81
CA PHE A 16 -12.00 5.54 0.28
C PHE A 16 -12.32 6.10 1.67
N GLY A 17 -12.70 7.35 1.76
CA GLY A 17 -13.00 7.99 3.04
C GLY A 17 -11.76 8.36 3.83
N SER A 18 -10.65 8.66 3.14
CA SER A 18 -9.42 9.08 3.79
C SER A 18 -9.29 10.60 3.80
N PRO A 19 -8.51 11.17 4.74
CA PRO A 19 -8.29 12.63 4.76
C PRO A 19 -7.47 13.12 3.56
N TYR A 20 -6.57 12.28 3.04
CA TYR A 20 -5.68 12.66 1.95
C TYR A 20 -5.44 11.47 1.04
N ALA A 21 -5.03 11.76 -0.19
CA ALA A 21 -4.48 10.76 -1.11
C ALA A 21 -3.34 11.40 -1.89
N VAL A 22 -2.31 10.62 -2.16
CA VAL A 22 -1.14 11.06 -2.92
C VAL A 22 -0.91 10.06 -4.05
N ALA A 23 -0.85 10.57 -5.28
CA ALA A 23 -0.60 9.73 -6.43
C ALA A 23 0.90 9.40 -6.55
N THR A 24 1.19 8.14 -6.87
CA THR A 24 2.54 7.67 -7.18
C THR A 24 2.47 6.88 -8.48
N ASP A 25 3.60 6.51 -9.03
CA ASP A 25 3.63 5.76 -10.29
C ASP A 25 3.29 4.28 -10.14
N SER A 26 3.35 3.73 -8.92
CA SER A 26 2.96 2.34 -8.68
C SER A 26 2.70 2.11 -7.19
N CYS A 27 1.95 1.04 -6.89
CA CYS A 27 1.71 0.64 -5.51
C CYS A 27 3.01 0.24 -4.81
N THR A 28 3.92 -0.43 -5.52
CA THR A 28 5.22 -0.80 -4.97
C THR A 28 6.01 0.43 -4.54
N HIS A 29 6.03 1.48 -5.35
CA HIS A 29 6.70 2.72 -5.01
C HIS A 29 6.00 3.42 -3.84
N ALA A 30 4.67 3.35 -3.77
CA ALA A 30 3.95 3.91 -2.64
C ALA A 30 4.39 3.24 -1.33
N ILE A 31 4.50 1.92 -1.33
CA ILE A 31 4.96 1.17 -0.16
C ILE A 31 6.39 1.55 0.20
N GLU A 32 7.26 1.62 -0.81
CA GLU A 32 8.65 2.01 -0.58
C GLU A 32 8.76 3.40 0.04
N LEU A 33 8.00 4.37 -0.46
CA LEU A 33 8.00 5.73 0.07
C LEU A 33 7.53 5.75 1.53
N CYS A 34 6.49 4.99 1.86
CA CYS A 34 6.02 4.90 3.23
C CYS A 34 7.07 4.29 4.16
N LEU A 35 7.75 3.24 3.71
CA LEU A 35 8.82 2.62 4.50
C LEU A 35 9.97 3.59 4.73
N ARG A 36 10.35 4.35 3.71
CA ARG A 36 11.42 5.35 3.83
C ARG A 36 11.02 6.49 4.76
N LEU A 37 9.79 6.95 4.64
CA LEU A 37 9.28 8.05 5.46
C LEU A 37 9.26 7.69 6.95
N ARG A 38 8.81 6.49 7.26
CA ARG A 38 8.71 6.00 8.63
C ARG A 38 9.99 5.37 9.13
N LYS A 39 10.95 5.15 8.26
CA LYS A 39 12.22 4.47 8.59
C LYS A 39 11.98 3.10 9.21
N HIS A 40 10.96 2.41 8.73
CA HIS A 40 10.63 1.05 9.17
C HIS A 40 11.52 0.06 8.46
N LEU A 41 12.56 -0.41 9.14
CA LEU A 41 13.49 -1.36 8.57
C LEU A 41 13.39 -2.75 9.22
N VAL A 42 12.35 -2.97 10.02
CA VAL A 42 12.07 -4.28 10.65
C VAL A 42 10.57 -4.54 10.52
N PHE A 43 10.21 -5.52 9.70
CA PHE A 43 8.80 -5.85 9.49
C PHE A 43 8.61 -7.25 8.95
N THR A 44 7.37 -7.72 8.94
CA THR A 44 7.03 -9.04 8.41
C THR A 44 6.15 -8.91 7.18
N ILE A 45 6.20 -9.93 6.34
CA ILE A 45 5.49 -9.99 5.06
C ILE A 45 4.74 -11.32 4.99
N PRO A 46 3.43 -11.34 4.70
CA PRO A 46 2.74 -12.62 4.50
C PRO A 46 3.27 -13.33 3.26
N LYS A 47 3.28 -14.66 3.30
CA LYS A 47 3.86 -15.45 2.20
C LYS A 47 3.12 -15.27 0.88
N ARG A 48 1.82 -15.00 0.93
CA ARG A 48 1.04 -14.78 -0.28
C ARG A 48 0.99 -13.29 -0.61
N THR A 49 2.00 -12.83 -1.31
CA THR A 49 2.09 -11.43 -1.73
C THR A 49 2.83 -11.33 -3.05
N TYR A 50 2.84 -10.15 -3.63
CA TYR A 50 3.62 -9.92 -4.85
C TYR A 50 5.11 -9.94 -4.54
N LEU A 51 5.88 -10.48 -5.46
CA LEU A 51 7.33 -10.59 -5.31
C LEU A 51 8.00 -9.23 -5.09
N SER A 52 7.41 -8.15 -5.60
CA SER A 52 7.97 -6.81 -5.44
C SER A 52 8.08 -6.37 -3.98
N ILE A 53 7.26 -6.92 -3.08
CA ILE A 53 7.29 -6.52 -1.68
C ILE A 53 8.55 -7.02 -0.97
N PRO A 54 8.87 -8.33 -0.98
CA PRO A 54 10.14 -8.77 -0.39
C PRO A 54 11.35 -8.18 -1.13
N MET A 55 11.26 -7.96 -2.44
CA MET A 55 12.35 -7.32 -3.17
C MET A 55 12.59 -5.89 -2.70
N THR A 56 11.53 -5.15 -2.38
CA THR A 56 11.65 -3.82 -1.80
C THR A 56 12.32 -3.87 -0.43
N ALA A 57 11.96 -4.86 0.40
CA ALA A 57 12.59 -5.06 1.70
C ALA A 57 14.10 -5.27 1.54
N ILE A 58 14.50 -6.11 0.59
CA ILE A 58 15.91 -6.37 0.31
C ILE A 58 16.60 -5.09 -0.18
N LYS A 59 15.97 -4.36 -1.08
CA LYS A 59 16.50 -3.10 -1.63
C LYS A 59 16.80 -2.09 -0.52
N LEU A 60 15.92 -2.02 0.47
CA LEU A 60 16.07 -1.05 1.57
C LEU A 60 16.99 -1.54 2.67
N GLY A 61 17.49 -2.77 2.60
CA GLY A 61 18.32 -3.34 3.65
C GLY A 61 17.54 -3.63 4.92
N ALA A 62 16.24 -3.92 4.81
CA ALA A 62 15.40 -4.16 5.96
C ALA A 62 15.64 -5.54 6.56
N ALA A 63 15.43 -5.64 7.87
CA ALA A 63 15.33 -6.94 8.55
C ALA A 63 13.87 -7.38 8.45
N TRP A 64 13.60 -8.46 7.72
CA TRP A 64 12.24 -8.89 7.47
C TRP A 64 12.13 -10.40 7.50
N GLY A 65 10.92 -10.89 7.67
CA GLY A 65 10.65 -12.32 7.65
C GLY A 65 9.25 -12.59 7.14
N TRP A 66 8.99 -13.84 6.81
CA TRP A 66 7.69 -14.29 6.35
C TRP A 66 6.75 -14.57 7.50
N THR A 67 5.44 -14.39 7.27
CA THR A 67 4.41 -14.90 8.16
C THR A 67 3.46 -15.79 7.37
N ASP A 68 2.77 -16.68 8.08
CA ASP A 68 1.77 -17.57 7.48
C ASP A 68 0.37 -16.97 7.50
N ASP A 69 0.25 -15.67 7.80
CA ASP A 69 -1.04 -15.00 7.89
C ASP A 69 -1.81 -15.10 6.59
N GLU A 70 -3.08 -15.45 6.68
CA GLU A 70 -3.98 -15.41 5.54
C GLU A 70 -4.61 -14.02 5.48
N TRP A 71 -4.82 -13.52 4.27
CA TRP A 71 -5.40 -12.22 4.08
C TRP A 71 -6.31 -12.19 2.86
N GLN A 72 -7.27 -11.27 2.90
CA GLN A 72 -8.17 -11.00 1.77
C GLN A 72 -8.23 -9.49 1.60
N GLU A 73 -8.17 -9.02 0.37
CA GLU A 73 -8.22 -7.62 -0.03
C GLU A 73 -7.00 -6.82 0.40
N TYR A 74 -6.54 -6.95 1.65
CA TYR A 74 -5.41 -6.16 2.15
C TYR A 74 -4.68 -6.90 3.26
N TYR A 75 -3.46 -6.42 3.55
CA TYR A 75 -2.72 -6.87 4.73
C TYR A 75 -1.80 -5.74 5.20
N PHE A 76 -1.45 -5.79 6.48
CA PHE A 76 -0.45 -4.88 7.04
C PHE A 76 0.93 -5.49 6.87
N LEU A 77 1.93 -4.65 6.55
CA LEU A 77 3.32 -5.03 6.78
C LEU A 77 3.49 -5.12 8.29
N GLY A 78 3.84 -6.29 8.80
CA GLY A 78 3.82 -6.53 10.23
C GLY A 78 4.68 -5.54 11.01
N ASN A 79 4.18 -5.08 12.15
CA ASN A 79 4.78 -4.06 13.01
C ASN A 79 4.80 -2.65 12.39
N THR A 80 4.00 -2.41 11.36
CA THR A 80 3.92 -1.09 10.75
C THR A 80 2.48 -0.65 10.59
N SER A 81 2.28 0.62 10.26
CA SER A 81 0.98 1.17 9.90
C SER A 81 0.79 1.23 8.39
N ILE A 82 1.59 0.49 7.63
CA ILE A 82 1.54 0.45 6.18
C ILE A 82 0.69 -0.74 5.74
N VAL A 83 -0.32 -0.46 4.92
CA VAL A 83 -1.27 -1.46 4.43
C VAL A 83 -1.07 -1.64 2.93
N ASP A 84 -0.81 -2.86 2.50
CA ASP A 84 -0.84 -3.19 1.08
C ASP A 84 -2.28 -3.51 0.72
N ALA A 85 -2.92 -2.58 0.04
CA ALA A 85 -4.31 -2.69 -0.39
C ALA A 85 -4.40 -2.68 -1.93
N ALA A 86 -3.40 -3.28 -2.59
CA ALA A 86 -3.31 -3.28 -4.05
C ALA A 86 -4.52 -3.92 -4.72
N THR A 87 -5.19 -4.85 -4.06
CA THR A 87 -6.36 -5.54 -4.60
C THR A 87 -7.67 -5.08 -3.95
N MET A 88 -7.62 -4.07 -3.10
CA MET A 88 -8.82 -3.55 -2.45
C MET A 88 -9.43 -2.42 -3.28
N TRP A 89 -10.72 -2.53 -3.55
CA TRP A 89 -11.45 -1.49 -4.25
C TRP A 89 -12.84 -1.40 -3.66
N ARG A 90 -12.95 -0.68 -2.55
CA ARG A 90 -14.21 -0.62 -1.83
C ARG A 90 -14.40 0.76 -1.23
N GLU A 91 -15.60 1.30 -1.42
CA GLU A 91 -15.97 2.61 -0.91
C GLU A 91 -15.89 2.68 0.60
N LYS A 92 -15.33 3.77 1.10
CA LYS A 92 -15.19 4.05 2.54
C LYS A 92 -14.46 2.96 3.32
N SER A 93 -13.45 2.37 2.69
CA SER A 93 -12.68 1.28 3.27
C SER A 93 -11.39 1.74 3.95
N TYR A 94 -11.12 3.03 4.00
CA TYR A 94 -9.89 3.52 4.62
C TYR A 94 -9.83 3.15 6.10
N ILE A 95 -8.68 2.63 6.50
CA ILE A 95 -8.41 2.27 7.90
C ILE A 95 -7.73 3.47 8.56
N PRO A 96 -8.33 4.07 9.62
CA PRO A 96 -7.74 5.25 10.25
C PRO A 96 -6.31 5.03 10.71
N ASN A 97 -5.51 6.08 10.59
CA ASN A 97 -4.12 6.11 11.05
C ASN A 97 -3.19 5.14 10.32
N THR A 98 -3.51 4.83 9.05
CA THR A 98 -2.65 3.97 8.23
C THR A 98 -2.26 4.68 6.94
N PHE A 99 -1.21 4.14 6.31
CA PHE A 99 -0.86 4.44 4.94
C PHE A 99 -1.36 3.29 4.08
N MET A 100 -2.50 3.48 3.42
CA MET A 100 -3.04 2.46 2.52
C MET A 100 -2.49 2.66 1.13
N CYS A 101 -1.79 1.66 0.63
CA CYS A 101 -1.18 1.69 -0.69
C CYS A 101 -2.06 0.95 -1.68
N LEU A 102 -2.52 1.66 -2.70
CA LEU A 102 -3.51 1.17 -3.65
C LEU A 102 -2.89 0.96 -5.03
N SER A 103 -3.57 0.16 -5.85
CA SER A 103 -3.19 -0.03 -7.23
C SER A 103 -4.38 0.24 -8.14
N PHE A 104 -4.13 0.91 -9.25
CA PHE A 104 -5.13 1.16 -10.27
C PHE A 104 -4.88 0.35 -11.54
N GLN A 105 -4.06 -0.72 -11.43
CA GLN A 105 -3.90 -1.65 -12.52
C GLN A 105 -5.18 -2.45 -12.70
N PHE A 106 -5.75 -2.36 -13.87
CA PHE A 106 -7.03 -2.97 -14.19
C PHE A 106 -7.09 -4.46 -13.88
N LYS A 107 -6.07 -5.21 -14.26
CA LYS A 107 -6.06 -6.66 -14.08
C LYS A 107 -6.05 -7.09 -12.61
N LYS A 108 -5.56 -6.25 -11.71
CA LYS A 108 -5.55 -6.60 -10.28
C LYS A 108 -6.94 -6.58 -9.68
N HIS A 109 -7.83 -5.78 -10.25
CA HIS A 109 -9.19 -5.64 -9.74
C HIS A 109 -10.17 -6.61 -10.40
N LEU A 110 -9.74 -7.27 -11.46
CA LEU A 110 -10.52 -8.29 -12.13
C LEU A 110 -10.19 -9.71 -11.63
N ALA A 111 -9.06 -9.86 -11.01
CA ALA A 111 -8.67 -11.15 -10.45
C ALA A 111 -9.39 -11.39 -9.12
#